data_27223bd463e9796ce1a0b03af968ddde
#
_entry.id   27223bd463e9796ce1a0b03af968ddde
#
_cell.length_a   1.000
_cell.length_b   1.000
_cell.length_c   1.000
_cell.angle_alpha   90.00
_cell.angle_beta   90.00
_cell.angle_gamma   90.00
#
_symmetry.space_group_name_H-M   'P 1'
#
loop_
_entity.id
_entity.type
_entity.pdbx_description
1 polymer ?
#
loop_
_entity_poly.entity_id
_entity_poly.type
_entity_poly.pdbx_seq_one_letter_code
_entity_poly.pdbx_strand_id
1 'polypeptide(L)'
;MARRRMFQTGVVATLVAGLFTFGLAVSAADVTMSGSTTVLPIAQAVAEAYAGIYEIEVSGGGSAVGITNLIDGTTMICDSSRALKAEEYAAAVARGVHPMMWYIANDALSPIVHPSNPVSDLTIAQLRQIYAGEITNWSEVGGTNAPILVVSRDSSSGTYGSWSDLILKGAAVTTGAVYTSSNADVANEVAGNPNAIGYVGLGYLNDSVKAVAVGGIPATVQTALDRTFPVARPLFMVTNGFPTGPAFNVLMWILSDDGQRLVLEMGFAPIRALP
;
A
#
# COMPACT_ATOMS: atom_id res chain seq x y z
N MET A 1 25.44 -12.75 -96.14
CA MET A 1 25.89 -11.96 -95.01
C MET A 1 24.81 -12.04 -93.89
N ALA A 2 25.02 -12.92 -92.88
CA ALA A 2 24.04 -13.18 -91.83
C ALA A 2 24.54 -12.58 -90.53
N ARG A 3 23.80 -11.61 -89.94
CA ARG A 3 24.07 -11.04 -88.65
C ARG A 3 23.41 -11.87 -87.57
N ARG A 4 24.21 -12.53 -86.71
CA ARG A 4 23.75 -13.20 -85.47
C ARG A 4 23.44 -12.13 -84.44
N ARG A 5 22.18 -12.14 -83.94
CA ARG A 5 21.78 -11.39 -82.73
C ARG A 5 21.98 -12.33 -81.51
N MET A 6 22.82 -11.86 -80.57
CA MET A 6 23.05 -12.47 -79.28
C MET A 6 21.95 -12.01 -78.32
N PHE A 7 21.14 -12.93 -77.81
CA PHE A 7 20.20 -12.67 -76.69
C PHE A 7 20.97 -12.78 -75.37
N GLN A 8 21.03 -11.66 -74.64
CA GLN A 8 21.46 -11.69 -73.22
C GLN A 8 20.28 -11.96 -72.34
N THR A 9 20.23 -13.08 -71.70
CA THR A 9 19.28 -13.44 -70.60
C THR A 9 19.82 -12.86 -69.31
N GLY A 10 19.19 -11.78 -68.82
CA GLY A 10 19.44 -11.23 -67.48
C GLY A 10 18.70 -12.04 -66.44
N VAL A 11 19.45 -12.65 -65.51
CA VAL A 11 18.89 -13.29 -64.31
C VAL A 11 18.64 -12.19 -63.28
N VAL A 12 17.35 -11.93 -62.97
CA VAL A 12 16.98 -11.06 -61.85
C VAL A 12 16.96 -11.93 -60.57
N ALA A 13 17.96 -11.72 -59.73
CA ALA A 13 17.97 -12.31 -58.38
C ALA A 13 17.10 -11.47 -57.43
N THR A 14 15.96 -11.97 -57.05
CA THR A 14 15.07 -11.36 -56.08
C THR A 14 15.59 -11.69 -54.69
N LEU A 15 16.18 -10.73 -53.99
CA LEU A 15 16.58 -10.84 -52.61
C LEU A 15 15.32 -10.70 -51.71
N VAL A 16 14.85 -11.80 -51.15
CA VAL A 16 13.81 -11.78 -50.09
C VAL A 16 14.50 -11.53 -48.75
N ALA A 17 14.48 -10.26 -48.29
CA ALA A 17 14.89 -9.91 -46.96
C ALA A 17 13.81 -10.36 -45.96
N GLY A 18 14.05 -11.51 -45.29
CA GLY A 18 13.22 -11.97 -44.18
C GLY A 18 13.42 -11.05 -42.96
N LEU A 19 12.42 -10.22 -42.65
CA LEU A 19 12.37 -9.53 -41.37
C LEU A 19 12.09 -10.58 -40.27
N PHE A 20 13.12 -10.98 -39.56
CA PHE A 20 12.96 -11.65 -38.27
C PHE A 20 12.54 -10.62 -37.24
N THR A 21 11.24 -10.46 -36.99
CA THR A 21 10.75 -9.77 -35.80
C THR A 21 11.07 -10.65 -34.59
N PHE A 22 12.12 -10.34 -33.87
CA PHE A 22 12.30 -10.83 -32.52
C PHE A 22 11.18 -10.23 -31.66
N GLY A 23 10.07 -10.92 -31.52
CA GLY A 23 9.09 -10.65 -30.49
C GLY A 23 9.75 -10.90 -29.15
N LEU A 24 10.06 -9.85 -28.40
CA LEU A 24 10.34 -9.96 -26.99
C LEU A 24 9.06 -10.55 -26.37
N ALA A 25 9.08 -11.84 -26.04
CA ALA A 25 8.05 -12.43 -25.19
C ALA A 25 8.21 -11.75 -23.83
N VAL A 26 7.33 -10.82 -23.50
CA VAL A 26 7.20 -10.32 -22.12
C VAL A 26 6.74 -11.55 -21.33
N SER A 27 7.63 -12.07 -20.50
CA SER A 27 7.26 -13.12 -19.55
C SER A 27 6.21 -12.52 -18.62
N ALA A 28 5.09 -13.21 -18.43
CA ALA A 28 4.14 -12.79 -17.40
C ALA A 28 4.79 -13.06 -16.04
N ALA A 29 4.65 -12.13 -15.11
CA ALA A 29 5.15 -12.30 -13.74
C ALA A 29 4.59 -13.59 -13.10
N ASP A 30 5.42 -14.29 -12.33
CA ASP A 30 5.01 -15.49 -11.59
C ASP A 30 3.99 -15.17 -10.49
N VAL A 31 4.09 -13.97 -9.90
CA VAL A 31 3.15 -13.45 -8.90
C VAL A 31 2.91 -11.96 -9.15
N THR A 32 1.66 -11.56 -9.13
CA THR A 32 1.26 -10.16 -9.14
C THR A 32 0.65 -9.78 -7.79
N MET A 33 1.14 -8.68 -7.20
CA MET A 33 0.69 -8.13 -5.93
C MET A 33 0.26 -6.69 -6.13
N SER A 34 -0.92 -6.29 -5.66
CA SER A 34 -1.35 -4.90 -5.80
C SER A 34 -2.27 -4.45 -4.69
N GLY A 35 -2.28 -3.16 -4.40
CA GLY A 35 -3.27 -2.57 -3.48
C GLY A 35 -2.71 -1.60 -2.47
N SER A 36 -2.77 -1.96 -1.19
CA SER A 36 -2.46 -1.09 -0.07
C SER A 36 -1.06 -0.48 -0.12
N THR A 37 -0.98 0.85 -0.14
CA THR A 37 0.30 1.55 0.00
C THR A 37 0.89 1.43 1.42
N THR A 38 0.13 0.96 2.41
CA THR A 38 0.68 0.62 3.74
C THR A 38 1.44 -0.71 3.68
N VAL A 39 0.92 -1.70 2.96
CA VAL A 39 1.53 -3.03 2.81
C VAL A 39 2.68 -3.00 1.79
N LEU A 40 2.68 -2.01 0.89
CA LEU A 40 3.63 -1.89 -0.22
C LEU A 40 5.10 -2.12 0.17
N PRO A 41 5.65 -1.54 1.27
CA PRO A 41 7.04 -1.81 1.66
C PRO A 41 7.29 -3.29 1.98
N ILE A 42 6.33 -3.96 2.62
CA ILE A 42 6.42 -5.40 2.91
C ILE A 42 6.39 -6.21 1.60
N ALA A 43 5.47 -5.89 0.69
CA ALA A 43 5.33 -6.58 -0.59
C ALA A 43 6.58 -6.41 -1.47
N GLN A 44 7.17 -5.22 -1.50
CA GLN A 44 8.42 -4.94 -2.20
C GLN A 44 9.59 -5.74 -1.61
N ALA A 45 9.73 -5.75 -0.29
CA ALA A 45 10.77 -6.52 0.37
C ALA A 45 10.61 -8.05 0.15
N VAL A 46 9.36 -8.54 0.09
CA VAL A 46 9.06 -9.93 -0.32
C VAL A 46 9.53 -10.20 -1.76
N ALA A 47 9.23 -9.29 -2.70
CA ALA A 47 9.69 -9.43 -4.08
C ALA A 47 11.22 -9.45 -4.18
N GLU A 48 11.91 -8.61 -3.41
CA GLU A 48 13.37 -8.61 -3.30
C GLU A 48 13.92 -9.92 -2.72
N ALA A 49 13.29 -10.47 -1.67
CA ALA A 49 13.68 -11.74 -1.06
C ALA A 49 13.54 -12.93 -2.02
N TYR A 50 12.64 -12.86 -2.99
CA TYR A 50 12.44 -13.87 -4.02
C TYR A 50 13.14 -13.58 -5.35
N ALA A 51 13.94 -12.51 -5.43
CA ALA A 51 14.65 -12.15 -6.65
C ALA A 51 15.51 -13.31 -7.18
N GLY A 52 15.34 -13.66 -8.46
CA GLY A 52 16.01 -14.79 -9.09
C GLY A 52 15.36 -16.16 -8.86
N ILE A 53 14.28 -16.24 -8.05
CA ILE A 53 13.44 -17.44 -7.88
C ILE A 53 12.12 -17.25 -8.59
N TYR A 54 11.45 -16.12 -8.36
CA TYR A 54 10.20 -15.73 -9.00
C TYR A 54 10.27 -14.28 -9.50
N GLU A 55 9.60 -14.01 -10.61
CA GLU A 55 9.31 -12.66 -11.07
C GLU A 55 8.04 -12.18 -10.36
N ILE A 56 8.18 -11.25 -9.40
CA ILE A 56 7.07 -10.71 -8.60
C ILE A 56 6.86 -9.25 -8.97
N GLU A 57 5.71 -8.95 -9.56
CA GLU A 57 5.30 -7.58 -9.84
C GLU A 57 4.48 -7.00 -8.67
N VAL A 58 4.90 -5.83 -8.16
CA VAL A 58 4.27 -5.18 -7.01
C VAL A 58 3.82 -3.77 -7.38
N SER A 59 2.57 -3.43 -7.07
CA SER A 59 2.03 -2.10 -7.30
C SER A 59 1.15 -1.60 -6.15
N GLY A 60 1.12 -0.28 -5.95
CA GLY A 60 0.26 0.39 -4.97
C GLY A 60 -1.14 0.69 -5.51
N GLY A 61 -1.74 1.78 -5.04
CA GLY A 61 -3.03 2.31 -5.51
C GLY A 61 -4.13 2.33 -4.45
N GLY A 62 -3.90 1.68 -3.30
CA GLY A 62 -4.87 1.61 -2.21
C GLY A 62 -5.60 0.26 -2.13
N SER A 63 -6.11 -0.07 -0.96
CA SER A 63 -6.74 -1.38 -0.70
C SER A 63 -7.95 -1.64 -1.58
N ALA A 64 -8.77 -0.62 -1.89
CA ALA A 64 -9.93 -0.79 -2.77
C ALA A 64 -9.52 -1.11 -4.22
N VAL A 65 -8.41 -0.52 -4.70
CA VAL A 65 -7.85 -0.86 -6.02
C VAL A 65 -7.37 -2.30 -6.05
N GLY A 66 -6.61 -2.75 -5.03
CA GLY A 66 -6.18 -4.15 -4.95
C GLY A 66 -7.34 -5.13 -4.89
N ILE A 67 -8.41 -4.81 -4.13
CA ILE A 67 -9.63 -5.64 -4.08
C ILE A 67 -10.30 -5.71 -5.46
N THR A 68 -10.41 -4.59 -6.17
CA THR A 68 -10.95 -4.56 -7.53
C THR A 68 -10.09 -5.41 -8.48
N ASN A 69 -8.77 -5.26 -8.43
CA ASN A 69 -7.83 -6.02 -9.24
C ASN A 69 -7.93 -7.54 -8.97
N LEU A 70 -8.13 -7.95 -7.70
CA LEU A 70 -8.35 -9.34 -7.35
C LEU A 70 -9.67 -9.87 -7.94
N ILE A 71 -10.74 -9.09 -7.86
CA ILE A 71 -12.06 -9.43 -8.42
C ILE A 71 -12.00 -9.52 -9.95
N ASP A 72 -11.24 -8.66 -10.61
CA ASP A 72 -11.06 -8.62 -12.06
C ASP A 72 -10.00 -9.64 -12.55
N GLY A 73 -9.30 -10.32 -11.64
CA GLY A 73 -8.28 -11.34 -11.97
C GLY A 73 -6.97 -10.75 -12.49
N THR A 74 -6.71 -9.47 -12.28
CA THR A 74 -5.48 -8.78 -12.72
C THR A 74 -4.38 -8.77 -11.65
N THR A 75 -4.68 -9.23 -10.44
CA THR A 75 -3.69 -9.50 -9.38
C THR A 75 -3.96 -10.86 -8.74
N MET A 76 -2.91 -11.57 -8.36
CA MET A 76 -3.01 -12.85 -7.64
C MET A 76 -3.14 -12.63 -6.14
N ILE A 77 -2.49 -11.60 -5.61
CA ILE A 77 -2.48 -11.22 -4.20
C ILE A 77 -2.89 -9.76 -4.10
N CYS A 78 -3.99 -9.50 -3.39
CA CYS A 78 -4.39 -8.14 -3.06
C CYS A 78 -3.81 -7.76 -1.71
N ASP A 79 -3.02 -6.68 -1.66
CA ASP A 79 -2.54 -6.07 -0.43
C ASP A 79 -3.62 -5.19 0.18
N SER A 80 -3.93 -5.38 1.47
CA SER A 80 -4.97 -4.61 2.13
C SER A 80 -4.61 -4.22 3.56
N SER A 81 -4.86 -2.96 3.90
CA SER A 81 -4.68 -2.40 5.24
C SER A 81 -6.00 -2.26 6.02
N ARG A 82 -7.03 -2.98 5.59
CA ARG A 82 -8.30 -3.19 6.27
C ARG A 82 -8.94 -4.52 5.83
N ALA A 83 -9.92 -4.99 6.55
CA ALA A 83 -10.75 -6.07 6.06
C ALA A 83 -11.55 -5.65 4.81
N LEU A 84 -11.98 -6.64 4.01
CA LEU A 84 -12.95 -6.41 2.95
C LEU A 84 -14.27 -5.94 3.57
N LYS A 85 -14.90 -4.98 2.90
CA LYS A 85 -16.26 -4.57 3.23
C LYS A 85 -17.26 -5.62 2.76
N ALA A 86 -18.44 -5.66 3.35
CA ALA A 86 -19.48 -6.63 3.00
C ALA A 86 -19.86 -6.55 1.51
N GLU A 87 -19.98 -5.34 0.97
CA GLU A 87 -20.29 -5.11 -0.45
C GLU A 87 -19.16 -5.57 -1.38
N GLU A 88 -17.89 -5.40 -0.98
CA GLU A 88 -16.73 -5.87 -1.76
C GLU A 88 -16.69 -7.40 -1.80
N TYR A 89 -16.96 -8.04 -0.65
CA TYR A 89 -17.05 -9.50 -0.56
C TYR A 89 -18.19 -10.05 -1.42
N ALA A 90 -19.37 -9.44 -1.34
CA ALA A 90 -20.52 -9.82 -2.15
C ALA A 90 -20.25 -9.66 -3.65
N ALA A 91 -19.63 -8.55 -4.06
CA ALA A 91 -19.22 -8.32 -5.45
C ALA A 91 -18.20 -9.35 -5.94
N ALA A 92 -17.23 -9.74 -5.11
CA ALA A 92 -16.26 -10.78 -5.43
C ALA A 92 -16.96 -12.14 -5.68
N VAL A 93 -17.81 -12.57 -4.73
CA VAL A 93 -18.54 -13.85 -4.84
C VAL A 93 -19.45 -13.88 -6.07
N ALA A 94 -20.11 -12.76 -6.40
CA ALA A 94 -20.95 -12.66 -7.60
C ALA A 94 -20.17 -12.86 -8.91
N ARG A 95 -18.84 -12.65 -8.89
CA ARG A 95 -17.93 -12.90 -10.02
C ARG A 95 -17.17 -14.23 -9.91
N GLY A 96 -17.51 -15.10 -8.95
CA GLY A 96 -16.84 -16.38 -8.74
C GLY A 96 -15.49 -16.27 -8.04
N VAL A 97 -15.18 -15.12 -7.47
CA VAL A 97 -13.98 -14.90 -6.64
C VAL A 97 -14.36 -15.13 -5.17
N HIS A 98 -13.57 -15.93 -4.47
CA HIS A 98 -13.79 -16.29 -3.06
C HIS A 98 -12.65 -15.73 -2.20
N PRO A 99 -12.72 -14.46 -1.75
CA PRO A 99 -11.62 -13.82 -1.06
C PRO A 99 -11.24 -14.55 0.23
N MET A 100 -9.96 -14.93 0.34
CA MET A 100 -9.36 -15.49 1.54
C MET A 100 -8.34 -14.50 2.08
N MET A 101 -8.56 -14.00 3.30
CA MET A 101 -7.69 -13.00 3.94
C MET A 101 -6.62 -13.68 4.80
N TRP A 102 -5.36 -13.33 4.53
CA TRP A 102 -4.18 -13.78 5.27
C TRP A 102 -3.66 -12.63 6.11
N TYR A 103 -3.74 -12.78 7.42
CA TYR A 103 -3.23 -11.80 8.36
C TYR A 103 -1.71 -11.86 8.39
N ILE A 104 -1.03 -10.79 7.96
CA ILE A 104 0.44 -10.78 7.74
C ILE A 104 1.21 -9.87 8.68
N ALA A 105 0.59 -8.85 9.27
CA ALA A 105 1.25 -7.91 10.17
C ALA A 105 0.24 -7.16 11.05
N ASN A 106 0.70 -6.64 12.20
CA ASN A 106 0.00 -5.59 12.95
C ASN A 106 0.59 -4.22 12.58
N ASP A 107 -0.26 -3.21 12.56
CA ASP A 107 0.10 -1.82 12.29
C ASP A 107 -0.49 -0.91 13.37
N ALA A 108 0.24 0.12 13.77
CA ALA A 108 -0.28 1.25 14.52
C ALA A 108 -0.43 2.41 13.54
N LEU A 109 -1.68 2.77 13.23
CA LEU A 109 -2.00 3.88 12.35
C LEU A 109 -1.73 5.20 13.10
N SER A 110 -0.50 5.71 12.95
CA SER A 110 0.02 6.83 13.71
C SER A 110 -0.40 8.17 13.13
N PRO A 111 -0.97 9.08 13.93
CA PRO A 111 -0.98 10.49 13.59
C PRO A 111 0.47 11.01 13.54
N ILE A 112 0.77 11.85 12.56
CA ILE A 112 2.08 12.46 12.37
C ILE A 112 1.97 13.97 12.21
N VAL A 113 2.99 14.68 12.69
CA VAL A 113 3.16 16.12 12.53
C VAL A 113 4.60 16.42 12.11
N HIS A 114 4.87 17.64 11.68
CA HIS A 114 6.24 18.11 11.43
C HIS A 114 7.08 18.03 12.72
N PRO A 115 8.38 17.70 12.67
CA PRO A 115 9.23 17.58 13.86
C PRO A 115 9.28 18.82 14.76
N SER A 116 9.13 20.03 14.19
CA SER A 116 9.08 21.28 14.95
C SER A 116 7.75 21.56 15.66
N ASN A 117 6.68 20.80 15.37
CA ASN A 117 5.40 20.97 16.07
C ASN A 117 5.53 20.51 17.52
N PRO A 118 5.17 21.31 18.54
CA PRO A 118 5.32 20.93 19.95
C PRO A 118 4.34 19.84 20.42
N VAL A 119 3.21 19.64 19.73
CA VAL A 119 2.19 18.65 20.10
C VAL A 119 2.75 17.24 20.00
N SER A 120 2.66 16.46 21.08
CA SER A 120 3.19 15.08 21.16
C SER A 120 2.16 14.05 21.59
N ASP A 121 0.96 14.48 21.99
CA ASP A 121 -0.14 13.59 22.35
C ASP A 121 -1.47 14.23 21.96
N LEU A 122 -2.39 13.43 21.43
CA LEU A 122 -3.76 13.82 21.10
C LEU A 122 -4.72 12.70 21.49
N THR A 123 -5.86 13.05 22.04
CA THR A 123 -6.95 12.10 22.25
C THR A 123 -7.66 11.74 20.95
N ILE A 124 -8.36 10.59 20.91
CA ILE A 124 -9.24 10.22 19.78
C ILE A 124 -10.28 11.31 19.48
N ALA A 125 -10.81 11.95 20.54
CA ALA A 125 -11.78 13.04 20.37
C ALA A 125 -11.16 14.26 19.68
N GLN A 126 -9.95 14.68 20.09
CA GLN A 126 -9.23 15.78 19.45
C GLN A 126 -8.87 15.46 18.01
N LEU A 127 -8.36 14.24 17.73
CA LEU A 127 -8.11 13.80 16.35
C LEU A 127 -9.37 13.87 15.49
N ARG A 128 -10.50 13.39 16.01
CA ARG A 128 -11.78 13.49 15.30
C ARG A 128 -12.17 14.94 15.03
N GLN A 129 -12.09 15.81 16.04
CA GLN A 129 -12.44 17.22 15.92
C GLN A 129 -11.54 17.98 14.94
N ILE A 130 -10.22 17.70 14.95
CA ILE A 130 -9.26 18.26 13.99
C ILE A 130 -9.65 17.83 12.56
N TYR A 131 -9.86 16.54 12.33
CA TYR A 131 -10.19 16.05 11.00
C TYR A 131 -11.58 16.44 10.52
N ALA A 132 -12.52 16.68 11.44
CA ALA A 132 -13.84 17.23 11.11
C ALA A 132 -13.82 18.76 10.89
N GLY A 133 -12.72 19.44 11.21
CA GLY A 133 -12.60 20.89 11.10
C GLY A 133 -13.28 21.67 12.24
N GLU A 134 -13.55 21.00 13.37
CA GLU A 134 -14.07 21.60 14.61
C GLU A 134 -12.94 22.28 15.41
N ILE A 135 -11.73 21.71 15.42
CA ILE A 135 -10.49 22.29 15.91
C ILE A 135 -9.66 22.68 14.69
N THR A 136 -9.35 23.98 14.57
CA THR A 136 -8.67 24.52 13.38
C THR A 136 -7.34 25.21 13.68
N ASN A 137 -7.00 25.37 14.96
CA ASN A 137 -5.76 26.01 15.40
C ASN A 137 -5.01 25.11 16.39
N TRP A 138 -3.71 24.99 16.22
CA TRP A 138 -2.87 24.17 17.09
C TRP A 138 -2.90 24.62 18.55
N SER A 139 -3.13 25.92 18.83
CA SER A 139 -3.26 26.42 20.22
C SER A 139 -4.41 25.79 21.00
N GLU A 140 -5.43 25.28 20.33
CA GLU A 140 -6.58 24.61 20.96
C GLU A 140 -6.21 23.24 21.56
N VAL A 141 -5.06 22.67 21.13
CA VAL A 141 -4.56 21.38 21.57
C VAL A 141 -3.14 21.46 22.15
N GLY A 142 -2.75 22.64 22.66
CA GLY A 142 -1.47 22.85 23.34
C GLY A 142 -0.28 23.11 22.40
N GLY A 143 -0.54 23.37 21.14
CA GLY A 143 0.47 23.77 20.16
C GLY A 143 0.65 25.28 20.03
N THR A 144 1.35 25.71 19.01
CA THR A 144 1.56 27.12 18.67
C THR A 144 0.25 27.75 18.12
N ASN A 145 0.13 29.08 18.19
CA ASN A 145 -0.99 29.77 17.57
C ASN A 145 -0.79 29.83 16.04
N ALA A 146 -1.21 28.75 15.36
CA ALA A 146 -1.11 28.57 13.93
C ALA A 146 -2.27 27.70 13.41
N PRO A 147 -2.75 27.92 12.18
CA PRO A 147 -3.82 27.08 11.61
C PRO A 147 -3.35 25.64 11.40
N ILE A 148 -4.28 24.69 11.52
CA ILE A 148 -4.01 23.27 11.23
C ILE A 148 -4.29 23.00 9.76
N LEU A 149 -3.32 22.42 9.03
CA LEU A 149 -3.52 21.83 7.72
C LEU A 149 -3.77 20.33 7.88
N VAL A 150 -4.97 19.88 7.56
CA VAL A 150 -5.33 18.46 7.59
C VAL A 150 -4.88 17.80 6.30
N VAL A 151 -4.06 16.75 6.41
CA VAL A 151 -3.67 15.88 5.29
C VAL A 151 -4.37 14.54 5.46
N SER A 152 -5.13 14.13 4.47
CA SER A 152 -5.92 12.90 4.48
C SER A 152 -5.65 12.06 3.24
N ARG A 153 -6.23 10.87 3.20
CA ARG A 153 -6.16 9.95 2.07
C ARG A 153 -7.50 9.93 1.34
N ASP A 154 -7.47 9.62 0.07
CA ASP A 154 -8.66 9.39 -0.75
C ASP A 154 -9.43 8.12 -0.35
N SER A 155 -10.61 7.92 -0.94
CA SER A 155 -11.53 6.82 -0.60
C SER A 155 -11.05 5.44 -1.06
N SER A 156 -10.06 5.34 -1.95
CA SER A 156 -9.44 4.07 -2.35
C SER A 156 -8.54 3.49 -1.27
N SER A 157 -8.09 4.35 -0.34
CA SER A 157 -7.17 4.01 0.73
C SER A 157 -7.82 3.18 1.82
N GLY A 158 -7.26 1.98 2.09
CA GLY A 158 -7.63 1.19 3.26
C GLY A 158 -7.22 1.88 4.57
N THR A 159 -6.16 2.70 4.54
CA THR A 159 -5.72 3.52 5.68
C THR A 159 -6.75 4.58 6.03
N TYR A 160 -7.33 5.26 5.02
CA TYR A 160 -8.48 6.12 5.23
C TYR A 160 -9.69 5.38 5.78
N GLY A 161 -9.98 4.18 5.24
CA GLY A 161 -11.07 3.36 5.76
C GLY A 161 -10.92 3.08 7.25
N SER A 162 -9.74 2.60 7.69
CA SER A 162 -9.46 2.38 9.12
C SER A 162 -9.51 3.67 9.94
N TRP A 163 -8.98 4.78 9.41
CA TRP A 163 -9.06 6.09 10.08
C TRP A 163 -10.52 6.55 10.24
N SER A 164 -11.32 6.39 9.20
CA SER A 164 -12.76 6.71 9.23
C SER A 164 -13.49 5.91 10.30
N ASP A 165 -13.23 4.61 10.39
CA ASP A 165 -13.91 3.73 11.33
C ASP A 165 -13.49 3.97 12.78
N LEU A 166 -12.18 4.15 13.02
CA LEU A 166 -11.60 4.22 14.37
C LEU A 166 -11.62 5.64 14.96
N ILE A 167 -11.40 6.67 14.13
CA ILE A 167 -11.26 8.06 14.55
C ILE A 167 -12.49 8.88 14.19
N LEU A 168 -12.87 8.93 12.89
CA LEU A 168 -13.96 9.80 12.43
C LEU A 168 -15.34 9.32 12.90
N LYS A 169 -15.55 7.99 12.96
CA LYS A 169 -16.83 7.38 13.42
C LYS A 169 -18.04 7.99 12.71
N GLY A 170 -17.95 8.14 11.39
CA GLY A 170 -18.99 8.70 10.54
C GLY A 170 -18.92 10.21 10.31
N ALA A 171 -18.03 10.96 10.97
CA ALA A 171 -17.79 12.35 10.63
C ALA A 171 -17.10 12.46 9.25
N ALA A 172 -17.45 13.47 8.48
CA ALA A 172 -16.75 13.79 7.24
C ALA A 172 -15.42 14.48 7.54
N VAL A 173 -14.42 14.26 6.69
CA VAL A 173 -13.18 15.04 6.72
C VAL A 173 -13.50 16.47 6.24
N THR A 174 -12.88 17.46 6.88
CA THR A 174 -13.04 18.88 6.52
C THR A 174 -12.76 19.13 5.04
N THR A 175 -13.53 20.02 4.44
CA THR A 175 -13.38 20.38 3.01
C THR A 175 -12.05 21.07 2.68
N GLY A 176 -11.37 21.62 3.70
CA GLY A 176 -10.03 22.22 3.56
C GLY A 176 -8.87 21.21 3.61
N ALA A 177 -9.13 19.90 3.71
CA ALA A 177 -8.08 18.90 3.76
C ALA A 177 -7.39 18.73 2.41
N VAL A 178 -6.07 18.47 2.46
CA VAL A 178 -5.27 18.00 1.32
C VAL A 178 -5.41 16.48 1.24
N TYR A 179 -5.75 15.98 0.05
CA TYR A 179 -5.89 14.54 -0.18
C TYR A 179 -4.69 14.01 -0.96
N THR A 180 -4.14 12.90 -0.50
CA THR A 180 -2.96 12.25 -1.09
C THR A 180 -3.25 10.81 -1.48
N SER A 181 -2.46 10.25 -2.42
CA SER A 181 -2.66 8.91 -2.98
C SER A 181 -1.91 7.80 -2.22
N SER A 182 -0.88 8.14 -1.41
CA SER A 182 -0.06 7.15 -0.71
C SER A 182 0.29 7.56 0.72
N ASN A 183 0.77 6.61 1.55
CA ASN A 183 1.34 6.94 2.87
C ASN A 183 2.62 7.79 2.72
N ALA A 184 3.43 7.54 1.68
CA ALA A 184 4.62 8.32 1.41
C ALA A 184 4.28 9.80 1.12
N ASP A 185 3.22 10.05 0.35
CA ASP A 185 2.78 11.42 0.05
C ASP A 185 2.27 12.12 1.33
N VAL A 186 1.55 11.42 2.22
CA VAL A 186 1.17 11.98 3.54
C VAL A 186 2.41 12.40 4.32
N ALA A 187 3.41 11.52 4.41
CA ALA A 187 4.64 11.81 5.15
C ALA A 187 5.38 13.02 4.54
N ASN A 188 5.47 13.10 3.21
CA ASN A 188 6.10 14.21 2.50
C ASN A 188 5.37 15.55 2.72
N GLU A 189 4.04 15.56 2.65
CA GLU A 189 3.23 16.77 2.91
C GLU A 189 3.43 17.27 4.35
N VAL A 190 3.44 16.35 5.31
CA VAL A 190 3.66 16.69 6.73
C VAL A 190 5.10 17.15 6.97
N ALA A 191 6.10 16.50 6.35
CA ALA A 191 7.50 16.91 6.44
C ALA A 191 7.76 18.29 5.82
N GLY A 192 6.99 18.67 4.81
CA GLY A 192 7.11 19.96 4.12
C GLY A 192 6.35 21.09 4.79
N ASN A 193 5.49 20.85 5.77
CA ASN A 193 4.62 21.88 6.36
C ASN A 193 4.54 21.77 7.89
N PRO A 194 5.12 22.75 8.64
CA PRO A 194 5.08 22.77 10.10
C PRO A 194 3.66 22.79 10.73
N ASN A 195 2.66 23.16 9.96
CA ASN A 195 1.28 23.24 10.42
C ASN A 195 0.43 22.02 10.06
N ALA A 196 1.02 21.04 9.33
CA ALA A 196 0.29 19.87 8.88
C ALA A 196 0.13 18.80 9.96
N ILE A 197 -0.99 18.10 9.89
CA ILE A 197 -1.24 16.81 10.54
C ILE A 197 -1.65 15.78 9.48
N GLY A 198 -1.06 14.60 9.52
CA GLY A 198 -1.40 13.46 8.69
C GLY A 198 -1.50 12.17 9.50
N TYR A 199 -1.68 11.04 8.85
CA TYR A 199 -1.63 9.72 9.45
C TYR A 199 -1.01 8.69 8.49
N VAL A 200 -0.14 7.84 9.04
CA VAL A 200 0.57 6.80 8.28
C VAL A 200 0.69 5.51 9.09
N GLY A 201 0.94 4.38 8.41
CA GLY A 201 1.35 3.15 9.08
C GLY A 201 2.78 3.24 9.62
N LEU A 202 3.12 2.38 10.60
CA LEU A 202 4.41 2.36 11.31
C LEU A 202 5.62 2.38 10.38
N GLY A 203 5.61 1.61 9.30
CA GLY A 203 6.72 1.51 8.34
C GLY A 203 7.04 2.80 7.59
N TYR A 204 6.25 3.87 7.78
CA TYR A 204 6.50 5.19 7.20
C TYR A 204 7.00 6.21 8.21
N LEU A 205 7.19 5.82 9.47
CA LEU A 205 7.77 6.69 10.49
C LEU A 205 9.29 6.79 10.28
N ASN A 206 9.78 8.00 10.17
CA ASN A 206 11.21 8.32 10.05
C ASN A 206 11.47 9.72 10.62
N ASP A 207 12.72 10.16 10.62
CA ASP A 207 13.14 11.43 11.22
C ASP A 207 12.56 12.69 10.55
N SER A 208 11.95 12.56 9.36
CA SER A 208 11.31 13.70 8.67
C SER A 208 9.93 14.06 9.25
N VAL A 209 9.33 13.18 10.03
CA VAL A 209 8.02 13.38 10.67
C VAL A 209 8.05 12.95 12.14
N LYS A 210 7.24 13.56 12.97
CA LYS A 210 7.08 13.21 14.37
C LYS A 210 5.76 12.46 14.58
N ALA A 211 5.85 11.22 15.11
CA ALA A 211 4.68 10.48 15.56
C ALA A 211 4.06 11.17 16.79
N VAL A 212 2.74 11.23 16.83
CA VAL A 212 1.96 11.76 17.95
C VAL A 212 1.32 10.59 18.69
N ALA A 213 1.50 10.54 20.01
CA ALA A 213 0.84 9.57 20.86
C ALA A 213 -0.69 9.72 20.81
N VAL A 214 -1.43 8.68 21.07
CA VAL A 214 -2.89 8.72 21.16
C VAL A 214 -3.34 8.34 22.56
N GLY A 215 -3.81 9.34 23.32
CA GLY A 215 -4.23 9.14 24.72
C GLY A 215 -3.09 8.66 25.61
N GLY A 216 -1.90 9.21 25.41
CA GLY A 216 -0.68 8.87 26.15
C GLY A 216 0.05 7.61 25.66
N ILE A 217 -0.48 6.87 24.67
CA ILE A 217 0.11 5.64 24.15
C ILE A 217 0.85 5.94 22.84
N PRO A 218 2.18 5.72 22.74
CA PRO A 218 2.94 5.93 21.53
C PRO A 218 2.69 4.83 20.49
N ALA A 219 2.75 5.18 19.20
CA ALA A 219 2.73 4.22 18.10
C ALA A 219 4.10 3.55 17.99
N THR A 220 4.20 2.30 18.40
CA THR A 220 5.42 1.48 18.34
C THR A 220 5.11 0.07 17.87
N VAL A 221 6.14 -0.67 17.46
CA VAL A 221 6.01 -2.09 17.15
C VAL A 221 5.40 -2.86 18.33
N GLN A 222 5.83 -2.57 19.57
CA GLN A 222 5.31 -3.26 20.74
C GLN A 222 3.84 -2.95 20.98
N THR A 223 3.42 -1.67 20.93
CA THR A 223 2.02 -1.29 21.17
C THR A 223 1.08 -1.69 20.02
N ALA A 224 1.62 -1.93 18.83
CA ALA A 224 0.88 -2.55 17.73
C ALA A 224 0.76 -4.07 17.92
N LEU A 225 1.83 -4.75 18.36
CA LEU A 225 1.85 -6.21 18.60
C LEU A 225 0.87 -6.62 19.69
N ASP A 226 0.90 -5.94 20.83
CA ASP A 226 0.00 -6.22 21.96
C ASP A 226 -1.38 -5.53 21.84
N ARG A 227 -1.59 -4.74 20.75
CA ARG A 227 -2.82 -4.01 20.46
C ARG A 227 -3.25 -3.02 21.53
N THR A 228 -2.32 -2.49 22.30
CA THR A 228 -2.58 -1.43 23.28
C THR A 228 -2.70 -0.05 22.63
N PHE A 229 -2.07 0.15 21.44
CA PHE A 229 -2.26 1.40 20.69
C PHE A 229 -3.72 1.54 20.22
N PRO A 230 -4.41 2.67 20.53
CA PRO A 230 -5.85 2.79 20.26
C PRO A 230 -6.27 2.70 18.78
N VAL A 231 -5.33 2.93 17.87
CA VAL A 231 -5.55 2.87 16.40
C VAL A 231 -4.71 1.74 15.78
N ALA A 232 -4.55 0.64 16.52
CA ALA A 232 -3.94 -0.58 15.99
C ALA A 232 -4.89 -1.31 15.04
N ARG A 233 -4.34 -1.90 13.98
CA ARG A 233 -5.10 -2.62 12.95
C ARG A 233 -4.31 -3.78 12.35
N PRO A 234 -4.97 -4.83 11.84
CA PRO A 234 -4.32 -5.86 11.04
C PRO A 234 -4.04 -5.39 9.61
N LEU A 235 -2.96 -5.93 9.02
CA LEU A 235 -2.67 -5.86 7.60
C LEU A 235 -2.86 -7.23 6.97
N PHE A 236 -3.31 -7.26 5.72
CA PHE A 236 -3.68 -8.48 5.03
C PHE A 236 -3.05 -8.56 3.64
N MET A 237 -2.79 -9.79 3.22
CA MET A 237 -2.76 -10.22 1.84
C MET A 237 -4.04 -11.03 1.56
N VAL A 238 -4.67 -10.83 0.40
CA VAL A 238 -5.95 -11.48 0.07
C VAL A 238 -5.80 -12.22 -1.25
N THR A 239 -6.28 -13.45 -1.31
CA THR A 239 -6.23 -14.31 -2.50
C THR A 239 -7.62 -14.77 -2.90
N ASN A 240 -7.79 -15.23 -4.14
CA ASN A 240 -8.98 -15.93 -4.59
C ASN A 240 -8.90 -17.41 -4.15
N GLY A 241 -9.53 -17.75 -3.04
CA GLY A 241 -9.44 -19.06 -2.43
C GLY A 241 -8.04 -19.37 -1.89
N PHE A 242 -7.75 -20.67 -1.67
CA PHE A 242 -6.45 -21.10 -1.21
C PHE A 242 -5.42 -21.00 -2.35
N PRO A 243 -4.29 -20.28 -2.16
CA PRO A 243 -3.33 -20.06 -3.21
C PRO A 243 -2.57 -21.34 -3.58
N THR A 244 -2.02 -21.39 -4.79
CA THR A 244 -1.19 -22.49 -5.28
C THR A 244 0.08 -21.94 -5.94
N GLY A 245 1.07 -22.81 -6.21
CA GLY A 245 2.30 -22.44 -6.91
C GLY A 245 3.09 -21.31 -6.23
N PRO A 246 3.66 -20.38 -7.01
CA PRO A 246 4.47 -19.28 -6.46
C PRO A 246 3.74 -18.42 -5.43
N ALA A 247 2.46 -18.09 -5.64
CA ALA A 247 1.67 -17.31 -4.68
C ALA A 247 1.51 -18.01 -3.32
N PHE A 248 1.37 -19.34 -3.31
CA PHE A 248 1.38 -20.14 -2.08
C PHE A 248 2.72 -20.03 -1.36
N ASN A 249 3.84 -20.19 -2.08
CA ASN A 249 5.17 -20.14 -1.50
C ASN A 249 5.45 -18.77 -0.87
N VAL A 250 5.10 -17.69 -1.55
CA VAL A 250 5.22 -16.31 -1.06
C VAL A 250 4.41 -16.12 0.22
N LEU A 251 3.14 -16.53 0.23
CA LEU A 251 2.27 -16.37 1.40
C LEU A 251 2.70 -17.24 2.58
N MET A 252 3.12 -18.47 2.35
CA MET A 252 3.60 -19.32 3.45
C MET A 252 4.91 -18.80 4.02
N TRP A 253 5.78 -18.24 3.18
CA TRP A 253 7.03 -17.65 3.63
C TRP A 253 6.80 -16.38 4.47
N ILE A 254 5.95 -15.45 4.04
CA ILE A 254 5.69 -14.23 4.84
C ILE A 254 5.09 -14.56 6.21
N LEU A 255 4.36 -15.69 6.33
CA LEU A 255 3.80 -16.17 7.60
C LEU A 255 4.81 -16.96 8.45
N SER A 256 5.96 -17.36 7.91
CA SER A 256 7.05 -18.02 8.63
C SER A 256 7.79 -17.04 9.56
N ASP A 257 8.69 -17.56 10.39
CA ASP A 257 9.50 -16.70 11.26
C ASP A 257 10.41 -15.76 10.47
N ASP A 258 10.96 -16.23 9.34
CA ASP A 258 11.81 -15.40 8.47
C ASP A 258 11.01 -14.26 7.82
N GLY A 259 9.83 -14.56 7.29
CA GLY A 259 8.92 -13.55 6.75
C GLY A 259 8.45 -12.56 7.82
N GLN A 260 8.24 -13.03 9.04
CA GLN A 260 7.85 -12.15 10.15
C GLN A 260 9.02 -11.31 10.68
N ARG A 261 10.28 -11.76 10.53
CA ARG A 261 11.47 -10.90 10.74
C ARG A 261 11.54 -9.80 9.68
N LEU A 262 11.25 -10.12 8.41
CA LEU A 262 11.14 -9.11 7.35
C LEU A 262 10.06 -8.06 7.68
N VAL A 263 8.89 -8.48 8.16
CA VAL A 263 7.82 -7.55 8.61
C VAL A 263 8.35 -6.59 9.65
N LEU A 264 9.11 -7.09 10.63
CA LEU A 264 9.74 -6.27 11.69
C LEU A 264 10.79 -5.31 11.12
N GLU A 265 11.63 -5.75 10.20
CA GLU A 265 12.64 -4.93 9.50
C GLU A 265 11.99 -3.79 8.69
N MET A 266 10.79 -4.03 8.13
CA MET A 266 10.01 -3.00 7.45
C MET A 266 9.28 -2.06 8.42
N GLY A 267 9.54 -2.16 9.73
CA GLY A 267 8.99 -1.27 10.76
C GLY A 267 7.57 -1.61 11.21
N PHE A 268 7.00 -2.73 10.78
CA PHE A 268 5.68 -3.19 11.24
C PHE A 268 5.80 -4.22 12.37
N ALA A 269 4.72 -4.40 13.12
CA ALA A 269 4.69 -5.41 14.16
C ALA A 269 4.32 -6.79 13.56
N PRO A 270 5.07 -7.86 13.93
CA PRO A 270 4.74 -9.20 13.53
C PRO A 270 3.35 -9.64 14.01
N ILE A 271 2.80 -10.72 13.44
CA ILE A 271 1.51 -11.29 13.88
C ILE A 271 1.62 -12.01 15.23
N ARG A 272 2.84 -12.32 15.66
CA ARG A 272 3.18 -12.98 16.93
C ARG A 272 4.55 -12.54 17.41
N ALA A 273 4.85 -12.75 18.69
CA ALA A 273 6.21 -12.63 19.18
C ALA A 273 7.13 -13.60 18.42
N LEU A 274 8.31 -13.10 18.04
CA LEU A 274 9.34 -13.90 17.39
C LEU A 274 10.26 -14.54 18.42
N PRO A 275 10.74 -15.76 18.17
CA PRO A 275 11.69 -16.45 19.05
C PRO A 275 13.06 -15.77 19.08
#